data_7d45a4895505fdbbc793042a7ae63c35
#
_entry.id   7d45a4895505fdbbc793042a7ae63c35
#
_cell.length_a   1.000
_cell.length_b   1.000
_cell.length_c   1.000
_cell.angle_alpha   90.00
_cell.angle_beta   90.00
_cell.angle_gamma   90.00
#
_symmetry.space_group_name_H-M   'P 1'
#
loop_
_entity.id
_entity.type
_entity.pdbx_description
1 polymer ?
#
loop_
_entity_poly.entity_id
_entity_poly.type
_entity_poly.pdbx_seq_one_letter_code
_entity_poly.pdbx_strand_id
1 'polypeptide(L)'
;MTYNKRLFTSESVTEGHPDKIADQVSDAILDEILKDDPNARVACETTVTTGMALISGEISTTTYVDIPKVVRETIKDIGYTRAKYGYDSQTMAVLTAIDEQSPDIAQGVDKALEYRNEISEEEIEATGAGDQGLMFGYATDETDTYMPLPIFLSHQLAKRLSDVRKDEILDYLRPDGKVQVTVEYDEDDQPRRIDTIVVSTQHAEDVELAQIEKDIKTHVIYPTVDKALLDEETKFYINPTGRFVIGGPQGDAGLTGRKIIVDTYGGYARHGGGCFSGKDPTKVDRSAAYAARYVAKNIVAAGLAKQCEVQLAYAIGVAEPVSISINTFDTGKVSEARLVEAVRKHFDLRPADIIKMLDLKQPIYKQTAAYGHFGRTDVLLPWEKLDKVNVL
;
A
#
# COMPACT_ATOMS: atom_id res chain seq x y z
N MET A 1 1.82 -16.95 37.66
CA MET A 1 0.95 -16.05 36.87
C MET A 1 0.79 -16.68 35.50
N THR A 2 -0.42 -16.93 35.04
CA THR A 2 -0.67 -17.44 33.69
C THR A 2 -0.38 -16.29 32.72
N TYR A 3 0.69 -16.40 31.95
CA TYR A 3 1.03 -15.48 30.87
C TYR A 3 -0.13 -15.44 29.87
N ASN A 4 -0.73 -14.28 29.71
CA ASN A 4 -1.83 -14.09 28.77
C ASN A 4 -1.23 -13.78 27.40
N LYS A 5 -1.05 -14.81 26.57
CA LYS A 5 -0.48 -14.69 25.22
C LYS A 5 -1.38 -13.82 24.35
N ARG A 6 -0.89 -12.67 23.87
CA ARG A 6 -1.55 -11.91 22.83
C ARG A 6 -0.96 -12.29 21.47
N LEU A 7 -1.78 -12.85 20.59
CA LEU A 7 -1.39 -13.13 19.20
C LEU A 7 -1.99 -12.09 18.27
N PHE A 8 -1.19 -11.61 17.33
CA PHE A 8 -1.67 -10.73 16.27
C PHE A 8 -1.17 -11.22 14.90
N THR A 9 -2.06 -11.16 13.91
CA THR A 9 -1.83 -11.72 12.58
C THR A 9 -2.00 -10.65 11.51
N SER A 10 -1.06 -10.59 10.59
CA SER A 10 -1.20 -9.82 9.34
C SER A 10 -0.91 -10.70 8.14
N GLU A 11 -1.41 -10.31 6.99
CA GLU A 11 -1.15 -10.99 5.72
C GLU A 11 -0.61 -10.02 4.66
N SER A 12 0.07 -10.57 3.68
CA SER A 12 0.47 -9.90 2.44
C SER A 12 0.35 -10.84 1.26
N VAL A 13 0.36 -10.28 0.07
CA VAL A 13 0.27 -11.04 -1.16
C VAL A 13 1.40 -10.65 -2.12
N THR A 14 1.73 -11.55 -3.05
CA THR A 14 2.72 -11.25 -4.09
C THR A 14 2.17 -10.30 -5.14
N GLU A 15 3.07 -9.75 -5.96
CA GLU A 15 2.72 -8.90 -7.11
C GLU A 15 1.81 -9.59 -8.13
N GLY A 16 1.82 -10.93 -8.17
CA GLY A 16 1.00 -11.74 -9.08
C GLY A 16 -0.38 -12.10 -8.56
N HIS A 17 -0.74 -11.70 -7.33
CA HIS A 17 -2.11 -11.83 -6.84
C HIS A 17 -3.07 -10.97 -7.68
N PRO A 18 -4.28 -11.44 -8.07
CA PRO A 18 -5.18 -10.72 -8.98
C PRO A 18 -5.47 -9.28 -8.58
N ASP A 19 -5.79 -9.01 -7.32
CA ASP A 19 -6.03 -7.64 -6.85
C ASP A 19 -4.77 -6.77 -6.95
N LYS A 20 -3.57 -7.33 -6.71
CA LYS A 20 -2.31 -6.58 -6.82
C LYS A 20 -1.86 -6.40 -8.27
N ILE A 21 -2.23 -7.26 -9.18
CA ILE A 21 -2.10 -7.00 -10.62
C ILE A 21 -2.92 -5.76 -11.00
N ALA A 22 -4.17 -5.70 -10.55
CA ALA A 22 -5.06 -4.57 -10.82
C ALA A 22 -4.49 -3.25 -10.25
N ASP A 23 -4.02 -3.25 -9.02
CA ASP A 23 -3.36 -2.09 -8.40
C ASP A 23 -2.13 -1.62 -9.18
N GLN A 24 -1.25 -2.55 -9.56
CA GLN A 24 -0.03 -2.24 -10.33
C GLN A 24 -0.33 -1.69 -11.73
N VAL A 25 -1.35 -2.22 -12.39
CA VAL A 25 -1.80 -1.72 -13.70
C VAL A 25 -2.34 -0.29 -13.57
N SER A 26 -3.21 -0.04 -12.60
CA SER A 26 -3.79 1.29 -12.37
C SER A 26 -2.72 2.34 -12.03
N ASP A 27 -1.75 2.00 -11.18
CA ASP A 27 -0.65 2.89 -10.84
C ASP A 27 0.39 3.03 -11.96
N ALA A 28 0.58 2.01 -12.80
CA ALA A 28 1.44 2.13 -13.98
C ALA A 28 0.86 3.11 -15.01
N ILE A 29 -0.45 3.12 -15.19
CA ILE A 29 -1.14 4.10 -16.06
C ILE A 29 -1.01 5.50 -15.47
N LEU A 30 -1.23 5.65 -14.15
CA LEU A 30 -1.04 6.93 -13.46
C LEU A 30 0.37 7.47 -13.65
N ASP A 31 1.39 6.65 -13.38
CA ASP A 31 2.80 7.06 -13.51
C ASP A 31 3.14 7.47 -14.95
N GLU A 32 2.63 6.75 -15.95
CA GLU A 32 2.86 7.10 -17.35
C GLU A 32 2.25 8.45 -17.73
N ILE A 33 1.07 8.77 -17.19
CA ILE A 33 0.43 10.07 -17.37
C ILE A 33 1.24 11.19 -16.70
N LEU A 34 1.63 10.98 -15.42
CA LEU A 34 2.31 12.01 -14.63
C LEU A 34 3.70 12.37 -15.16
N LYS A 35 4.35 11.53 -15.96
CA LYS A 35 5.62 11.85 -16.62
C LYS A 35 5.53 13.08 -17.50
N ASP A 36 4.43 13.22 -18.22
CA ASP A 36 4.24 14.29 -19.21
C ASP A 36 3.20 15.32 -18.76
N ASP A 37 2.27 14.96 -17.88
CA ASP A 37 1.23 15.83 -17.33
C ASP A 37 1.12 15.68 -15.79
N PRO A 38 1.96 16.39 -15.02
CA PRO A 38 1.94 16.35 -13.55
C PRO A 38 0.64 16.90 -12.92
N ASN A 39 -0.21 17.56 -13.71
CA ASN A 39 -1.47 18.14 -13.25
C ASN A 39 -2.70 17.33 -13.68
N ALA A 40 -2.51 16.18 -14.31
CA ALA A 40 -3.60 15.30 -14.71
C ALA A 40 -4.50 14.90 -13.53
N ARG A 41 -5.79 14.73 -13.84
CA ARG A 41 -6.78 14.18 -12.92
C ARG A 41 -7.03 12.73 -13.32
N VAL A 42 -6.73 11.81 -12.40
CA VAL A 42 -6.79 10.38 -12.68
C VAL A 42 -7.52 9.66 -11.55
N ALA A 43 -8.56 8.93 -11.94
CA ALA A 43 -9.22 7.92 -11.12
C ALA A 43 -9.34 6.67 -12.02
N CYS A 44 -8.33 5.82 -11.98
CA CYS A 44 -8.19 4.66 -12.86
C CYS A 44 -8.37 3.37 -12.09
N GLU A 45 -9.36 2.59 -12.46
CA GLU A 45 -9.64 1.28 -11.88
C GLU A 45 -9.39 0.18 -12.90
N THR A 46 -8.86 -0.94 -12.44
CA THR A 46 -8.59 -2.12 -13.26
C THR A 46 -9.31 -3.32 -12.68
N THR A 47 -9.99 -4.04 -13.55
CA THR A 47 -10.55 -5.38 -13.25
C THR A 47 -9.79 -6.41 -14.08
N VAL A 48 -9.33 -7.50 -13.46
CA VAL A 48 -8.68 -8.61 -14.14
C VAL A 48 -9.42 -9.93 -13.89
N THR A 49 -9.50 -10.75 -14.91
CA THR A 49 -10.04 -12.11 -14.85
C THR A 49 -9.37 -12.95 -15.93
N THR A 50 -9.74 -14.23 -16.08
CA THR A 50 -9.17 -15.12 -17.10
C THR A 50 -9.07 -14.45 -18.46
N GLY A 51 -7.85 -14.28 -18.97
CA GLY A 51 -7.58 -13.78 -20.31
C GLY A 51 -7.98 -12.33 -20.59
N MET A 52 -8.30 -11.51 -19.56
CA MET A 52 -8.80 -10.14 -19.76
C MET A 52 -8.35 -9.17 -18.67
N ALA A 53 -8.09 -7.93 -19.08
CA ALA A 53 -8.06 -6.75 -18.20
C ALA A 53 -9.03 -5.70 -18.76
N LEU A 54 -9.88 -5.15 -17.89
CA LEU A 54 -10.73 -3.99 -18.15
C LEU A 54 -10.22 -2.81 -17.33
N ILE A 55 -9.91 -1.72 -18.03
CA ILE A 55 -9.50 -0.46 -17.44
C ILE A 55 -10.67 0.52 -17.58
N SER A 56 -11.13 1.05 -16.44
CA SER A 56 -12.26 1.96 -16.35
C SER A 56 -11.97 3.14 -15.44
N GLY A 57 -12.78 4.17 -15.49
CA GLY A 57 -12.67 5.34 -14.62
C GLY A 57 -12.62 6.65 -15.39
N GLU A 58 -12.19 7.71 -14.72
CA GLU A 58 -12.14 9.06 -15.26
C GLU A 58 -10.70 9.56 -15.34
N ILE A 59 -10.30 10.01 -16.53
CA ILE A 59 -8.96 10.57 -16.79
C ILE A 59 -9.11 11.86 -17.58
N SER A 60 -8.65 12.98 -16.98
CA SER A 60 -8.51 14.27 -17.66
C SER A 60 -7.02 14.60 -17.73
N THR A 61 -6.47 14.62 -18.93
CA THR A 61 -5.03 14.85 -19.17
C THR A 61 -4.79 15.50 -20.52
N THR A 62 -3.67 16.19 -20.65
CA THR A 62 -3.19 16.79 -21.90
C THR A 62 -2.26 15.87 -22.70
N THR A 63 -1.88 14.72 -22.11
CA THR A 63 -0.98 13.76 -22.77
C THR A 63 -1.72 12.55 -23.32
N TYR A 64 -1.09 11.83 -24.26
CA TYR A 64 -1.56 10.55 -24.76
C TYR A 64 -0.79 9.40 -24.13
N VAL A 65 -1.51 8.40 -23.64
CA VAL A 65 -0.92 7.17 -23.10
C VAL A 65 -1.47 5.96 -23.86
N ASP A 66 -0.58 5.11 -24.35
CA ASP A 66 -0.94 3.80 -24.92
C ASP A 66 -1.25 2.81 -23.78
N ILE A 67 -2.48 2.91 -23.26
CA ILE A 67 -2.94 2.09 -22.14
C ILE A 67 -2.75 0.58 -22.38
N PRO A 68 -3.13 0.01 -23.55
CA PRO A 68 -2.89 -1.40 -23.82
C PRO A 68 -1.42 -1.81 -23.69
N LYS A 69 -0.49 -0.96 -24.12
CA LYS A 69 0.95 -1.21 -24.00
C LYS A 69 1.38 -1.21 -22.55
N VAL A 70 1.01 -0.22 -21.76
CA VAL A 70 1.32 -0.11 -20.33
C VAL A 70 0.81 -1.33 -19.57
N VAL A 71 -0.42 -1.76 -19.83
CA VAL A 71 -1.03 -2.95 -19.22
C VAL A 71 -0.22 -4.19 -19.53
N ARG A 72 0.10 -4.43 -20.80
CA ARG A 72 0.85 -5.62 -21.24
C ARG A 72 2.26 -5.67 -20.65
N GLU A 73 2.96 -4.54 -20.62
CA GLU A 73 4.30 -4.43 -20.04
C GLU A 73 4.24 -4.72 -18.54
N THR A 74 3.28 -4.14 -17.81
CA THR A 74 3.11 -4.41 -16.37
C THR A 74 2.86 -5.89 -16.08
N ILE A 75 1.96 -6.53 -16.82
CA ILE A 75 1.62 -7.95 -16.64
C ILE A 75 2.80 -8.85 -17.02
N LYS A 76 3.58 -8.47 -18.04
CA LYS A 76 4.82 -9.15 -18.42
C LYS A 76 5.86 -9.09 -17.30
N ASP A 77 6.08 -7.90 -16.70
CA ASP A 77 7.04 -7.68 -15.60
C ASP A 77 6.68 -8.52 -14.37
N ILE A 78 5.39 -8.68 -14.09
CA ILE A 78 4.89 -9.55 -13.01
C ILE A 78 5.21 -11.02 -13.29
N GLY A 79 5.27 -11.45 -14.57
CA GLY A 79 5.64 -12.79 -14.96
C GLY A 79 4.53 -13.65 -15.58
N TYR A 80 3.41 -13.05 -15.95
CA TYR A 80 2.36 -13.73 -16.73
C TYR A 80 2.69 -13.68 -18.23
N THR A 81 3.54 -14.59 -18.65
CA THR A 81 4.13 -14.64 -20.01
C THR A 81 3.79 -15.89 -20.81
N ARG A 82 2.86 -16.72 -20.31
CA ARG A 82 2.51 -18.00 -20.94
C ARG A 82 1.01 -18.25 -20.92
N ALA A 83 0.43 -18.52 -22.07
CA ALA A 83 -1.00 -18.80 -22.23
C ALA A 83 -1.52 -19.94 -21.33
N LYS A 84 -0.66 -20.94 -21.01
CA LYS A 84 -1.02 -22.05 -20.10
C LYS A 84 -1.37 -21.61 -18.67
N TYR A 85 -1.04 -20.37 -18.29
CA TYR A 85 -1.44 -19.80 -16.98
C TYR A 85 -2.85 -19.21 -17.02
N GLY A 86 -3.56 -19.28 -18.16
CA GLY A 86 -4.88 -18.65 -18.33
C GLY A 86 -4.83 -17.13 -18.34
N TYR A 87 -3.61 -16.55 -18.26
CA TYR A 87 -3.34 -15.12 -18.28
C TYR A 87 -1.97 -14.89 -18.91
N ASP A 88 -1.92 -14.13 -19.98
CA ASP A 88 -0.71 -13.92 -20.77
C ASP A 88 -0.68 -12.50 -21.34
N SER A 89 0.35 -11.75 -21.01
CA SER A 89 0.56 -10.36 -21.38
C SER A 89 0.42 -10.08 -22.88
N GLN A 90 0.73 -11.05 -23.75
CA GLN A 90 0.68 -10.88 -25.20
C GLN A 90 -0.71 -11.17 -25.78
N THR A 91 -1.41 -12.19 -25.27
CA THR A 91 -2.63 -12.72 -25.91
C THR A 91 -3.92 -12.34 -25.18
N MET A 92 -3.85 -11.83 -23.95
CA MET A 92 -5.02 -11.40 -23.20
C MET A 92 -5.75 -10.21 -23.88
N ALA A 93 -7.05 -10.10 -23.66
CA ALA A 93 -7.83 -8.93 -24.04
C ALA A 93 -7.53 -7.76 -23.10
N VAL A 94 -7.35 -6.57 -23.65
CA VAL A 94 -7.30 -5.32 -22.91
C VAL A 94 -8.44 -4.43 -23.41
N LEU A 95 -9.38 -4.12 -22.51
CA LEU A 95 -10.54 -3.30 -22.78
C LEU A 95 -10.43 -1.98 -22.00
N THR A 96 -10.91 -0.89 -22.58
CA THR A 96 -10.91 0.42 -21.94
C THR A 96 -12.30 1.02 -21.97
N ALA A 97 -12.74 1.60 -20.84
CA ALA A 97 -13.98 2.34 -20.66
C ALA A 97 -13.65 3.55 -19.78
N ILE A 98 -13.08 4.58 -20.39
CA ILE A 98 -12.56 5.77 -19.71
C ILE A 98 -13.31 6.99 -20.22
N ASP A 99 -13.79 7.78 -19.27
CA ASP A 99 -14.46 9.05 -19.49
C ASP A 99 -13.61 10.23 -18.97
N GLU A 100 -14.01 11.46 -19.29
CA GLU A 100 -13.44 12.66 -18.67
C GLU A 100 -14.07 12.89 -17.29
N GLN A 101 -13.33 13.55 -16.39
CA GLN A 101 -13.86 13.93 -15.08
C GLN A 101 -15.10 14.82 -15.22
N SER A 102 -16.13 14.54 -14.37
CA SER A 102 -17.36 15.36 -14.34
C SER A 102 -17.05 16.83 -14.05
N PRO A 103 -17.60 17.78 -14.86
CA PRO A 103 -17.45 19.21 -14.60
C PRO A 103 -18.00 19.65 -13.25
N ASP A 104 -19.04 18.98 -12.73
CA ASP A 104 -19.65 19.29 -11.43
C ASP A 104 -18.68 18.98 -10.26
N ILE A 105 -17.91 17.91 -10.39
CA ILE A 105 -16.87 17.54 -9.40
C ILE A 105 -15.69 18.53 -9.52
N ALA A 106 -15.23 18.82 -10.73
CA ALA A 106 -14.12 19.74 -10.97
C ALA A 106 -14.39 21.13 -10.36
N GLN A 107 -15.60 21.67 -10.50
CA GLN A 107 -15.99 22.96 -9.95
C GLN A 107 -15.85 23.04 -8.42
N GLY A 108 -16.07 21.94 -7.70
CA GLY A 108 -15.95 21.87 -6.24
C GLY A 108 -14.49 21.74 -5.75
N VAL A 109 -13.61 21.17 -6.58
CA VAL A 109 -12.23 20.81 -6.22
C VAL A 109 -11.23 21.89 -6.64
N ASP A 110 -11.42 22.51 -7.81
CA ASP A 110 -10.45 23.44 -8.39
C ASP A 110 -10.35 24.76 -7.60
N LYS A 111 -11.39 25.13 -6.83
CA LYS A 111 -11.35 26.27 -5.93
C LYS A 111 -12.06 25.97 -4.63
N ALA A 112 -11.30 25.88 -3.54
CA ALA A 112 -11.83 25.64 -2.20
C ALA A 112 -12.84 26.71 -1.76
N LEU A 113 -13.78 26.29 -0.90
CA LEU A 113 -14.87 27.14 -0.41
C LEU A 113 -14.34 28.43 0.24
N GLU A 114 -13.25 28.32 0.99
CA GLU A 114 -12.60 29.43 1.70
C GLU A 114 -12.10 30.54 0.76
N TYR A 115 -11.71 30.18 -0.46
CA TYR A 115 -11.10 31.09 -1.44
C TYR A 115 -12.05 31.51 -2.59
N ARG A 116 -13.30 31.02 -2.60
CA ARG A 116 -14.25 31.34 -3.68
C ARG A 116 -14.59 32.82 -3.80
N ASN A 117 -14.45 33.59 -2.73
CA ASN A 117 -14.76 35.01 -2.68
C ASN A 117 -13.51 35.90 -2.72
N GLU A 118 -12.30 35.34 -2.76
CA GLU A 118 -11.04 36.07 -2.85
C GLU A 118 -10.47 36.02 -4.26
N ILE A 119 -10.11 37.18 -4.80
CA ILE A 119 -9.39 37.30 -6.07
C ILE A 119 -7.90 37.34 -5.71
N SER A 120 -7.27 36.18 -5.57
CA SER A 120 -5.82 36.09 -5.40
C SER A 120 -5.18 35.41 -6.63
N GLU A 121 -4.02 35.92 -7.04
CA GLU A 121 -3.24 35.38 -8.17
C GLU A 121 -2.55 34.03 -7.83
N GLU A 122 -2.69 33.51 -6.61
CA GLU A 122 -2.11 32.24 -6.17
C GLU A 122 -3.13 31.09 -6.27
N GLU A 123 -3.58 30.78 -7.50
CA GLU A 123 -4.60 29.75 -7.78
C GLU A 123 -4.21 28.33 -7.33
N ILE A 124 -2.93 28.05 -7.11
CA ILE A 124 -2.45 26.70 -6.73
C ILE A 124 -2.68 26.39 -5.26
N GLU A 125 -2.71 27.40 -4.39
CA GLU A 125 -2.95 27.23 -2.94
C GLU A 125 -4.43 27.08 -2.57
N ALA A 126 -5.33 27.25 -3.53
CA ALA A 126 -6.77 27.32 -3.32
C ALA A 126 -7.52 26.00 -3.55
N THR A 127 -6.83 24.89 -3.80
CA THR A 127 -7.47 23.60 -4.11
C THR A 127 -8.12 22.99 -2.86
N GLY A 128 -9.44 22.74 -2.92
CA GLY A 128 -10.17 22.02 -1.89
C GLY A 128 -9.95 20.51 -1.95
N ALA A 129 -10.35 19.80 -0.90
CA ALA A 129 -10.33 18.34 -0.91
C ALA A 129 -11.23 17.78 -2.03
N GLY A 130 -10.70 16.81 -2.79
CA GLY A 130 -11.40 16.20 -3.92
C GLY A 130 -12.61 15.35 -3.54
N ASP A 131 -12.70 14.97 -2.28
CA ASP A 131 -13.83 14.23 -1.70
C ASP A 131 -13.88 14.49 -0.19
N GLN A 132 -14.99 14.13 0.43
CA GLN A 132 -15.08 13.95 1.86
C GLN A 132 -14.42 12.61 2.24
N GLY A 133 -13.89 12.51 3.46
CA GLY A 133 -13.35 11.24 3.94
C GLY A 133 -12.53 11.38 5.21
N LEU A 134 -12.12 10.23 5.72
CA LEU A 134 -11.20 10.14 6.84
C LEU A 134 -10.05 9.18 6.50
N MET A 135 -8.83 9.53 6.88
CA MET A 135 -7.62 8.78 6.59
C MET A 135 -6.84 8.56 7.86
N PHE A 136 -6.13 7.43 7.93
CA PHE A 136 -5.31 7.09 9.08
C PHE A 136 -3.86 6.92 8.70
N GLY A 137 -2.97 7.40 9.56
CA GLY A 137 -1.56 7.07 9.59
C GLY A 137 -1.21 6.38 10.89
N TYR A 138 -0.21 5.50 10.87
CA TYR A 138 0.24 4.78 12.04
C TYR A 138 1.76 4.60 12.02
N ALA A 139 2.35 4.54 13.20
CA ALA A 139 3.74 4.16 13.41
C ALA A 139 3.91 3.50 14.79
N THR A 140 4.86 2.60 14.90
CA THR A 140 5.27 1.93 16.15
C THR A 140 6.79 1.74 16.15
N ASP A 141 7.39 1.62 17.31
CA ASP A 141 8.83 1.38 17.48
C ASP A 141 9.22 -0.12 17.40
N GLU A 142 8.31 -0.98 16.92
CA GLU A 142 8.54 -2.44 16.81
C GLU A 142 9.61 -2.81 15.78
N THR A 143 9.80 -1.99 14.74
CA THR A 143 10.76 -2.22 13.66
C THR A 143 11.50 -0.94 13.31
N ASP A 144 12.67 -1.05 12.69
CA ASP A 144 13.47 0.11 12.23
C ASP A 144 12.73 0.97 11.18
N THR A 145 11.71 0.41 10.54
CA THR A 145 10.85 1.12 9.59
C THR A 145 9.65 1.78 10.24
N TYR A 146 9.48 1.62 11.55
CA TYR A 146 8.33 2.09 12.32
C TYR A 146 7.01 1.45 11.87
N MET A 147 7.06 0.20 11.42
CA MET A 147 5.89 -0.61 11.06
C MET A 147 5.63 -1.71 12.10
N PRO A 148 4.36 -2.14 12.26
CA PRO A 148 4.05 -3.34 13.04
C PRO A 148 4.75 -4.57 12.46
N LEU A 149 5.36 -5.38 13.33
CA LEU A 149 6.17 -6.53 12.93
C LEU A 149 5.40 -7.55 12.05
N PRO A 150 4.11 -7.89 12.33
CA PRO A 150 3.40 -8.90 11.54
C PRO A 150 3.26 -8.49 10.06
N ILE A 151 2.85 -7.26 9.77
CA ILE A 151 2.71 -6.78 8.38
C ILE A 151 4.07 -6.57 7.72
N PHE A 152 5.05 -6.05 8.45
CA PHE A 152 6.41 -5.88 7.95
C PHE A 152 6.98 -7.22 7.46
N LEU A 153 6.93 -8.27 8.29
CA LEU A 153 7.41 -9.60 7.91
C LEU A 153 6.57 -10.22 6.78
N SER A 154 5.25 -10.02 6.78
CA SER A 154 4.40 -10.52 5.71
C SER A 154 4.79 -9.93 4.35
N HIS A 155 5.11 -8.63 4.29
CA HIS A 155 5.61 -7.98 3.08
C HIS A 155 6.99 -8.50 2.66
N GLN A 156 7.92 -8.60 3.61
CA GLN A 156 9.26 -9.10 3.32
C GLN A 156 9.24 -10.54 2.77
N LEU A 157 8.43 -11.40 3.36
CA LEU A 157 8.26 -12.77 2.89
C LEU A 157 7.57 -12.87 1.53
N ALA A 158 6.51 -12.07 1.29
CA ALA A 158 5.83 -12.02 0.00
C ALA A 158 6.75 -11.50 -1.11
N LYS A 159 7.55 -10.47 -0.81
CA LYS A 159 8.56 -9.95 -1.73
C LYS A 159 9.63 -11.00 -2.00
N ARG A 160 10.19 -11.63 -0.98
CA ARG A 160 11.20 -12.69 -1.13
C ARG A 160 10.70 -13.86 -1.95
N LEU A 161 9.42 -14.22 -1.79
CA LEU A 161 8.78 -15.27 -2.59
C LEU A 161 8.79 -14.92 -4.09
N SER A 162 8.56 -13.66 -4.44
CA SER A 162 8.65 -13.18 -5.82
C SER A 162 10.09 -13.07 -6.31
N ASP A 163 11.02 -12.62 -5.45
CA ASP A 163 12.44 -12.50 -5.80
C ASP A 163 13.02 -13.87 -6.17
N VAL A 164 12.82 -14.93 -5.36
CA VAL A 164 13.35 -16.27 -5.65
C VAL A 164 12.76 -16.88 -6.92
N ARG A 165 11.55 -16.48 -7.31
CA ARG A 165 10.95 -16.85 -8.60
C ARG A 165 11.60 -16.09 -9.76
N LYS A 166 11.76 -14.78 -9.65
CA LYS A 166 12.31 -13.91 -10.70
C LYS A 166 13.79 -14.18 -10.94
N ASP A 167 14.53 -14.47 -9.88
CA ASP A 167 15.96 -14.84 -9.91
C ASP A 167 16.18 -16.30 -10.34
N GLU A 168 15.12 -17.03 -10.71
CA GLU A 168 15.16 -18.44 -11.13
C GLU A 168 15.78 -19.39 -10.09
N ILE A 169 15.79 -19.01 -8.81
CA ILE A 169 16.25 -19.87 -7.69
C ILE A 169 15.26 -21.01 -7.49
N LEU A 170 13.96 -20.70 -7.60
CA LEU A 170 12.85 -21.65 -7.56
C LEU A 170 12.01 -21.47 -8.85
N ASP A 171 12.48 -22.00 -9.96
CA ASP A 171 11.95 -21.81 -11.32
C ASP A 171 10.55 -22.41 -11.53
N TYR A 172 10.14 -23.32 -10.65
CA TYR A 172 8.81 -23.92 -10.65
C TYR A 172 7.74 -23.03 -10.00
N LEU A 173 8.10 -21.95 -9.29
CA LEU A 173 7.13 -21.00 -8.73
C LEU A 173 6.40 -20.21 -9.83
N ARG A 174 5.19 -19.79 -9.51
CA ARG A 174 4.34 -18.97 -10.37
C ARG A 174 4.01 -17.66 -9.65
N PRO A 175 3.50 -16.63 -10.37
CA PRO A 175 3.41 -15.27 -9.80
C PRO A 175 2.49 -15.11 -8.60
N ASP A 176 1.42 -15.91 -8.48
CA ASP A 176 0.42 -15.76 -7.41
C ASP A 176 0.89 -16.40 -6.10
N GLY A 177 0.66 -15.68 -5.00
CA GLY A 177 0.98 -16.19 -3.67
C GLY A 177 0.48 -15.28 -2.55
N LYS A 178 0.35 -15.88 -1.36
CA LYS A 178 -0.06 -15.20 -0.12
C LYS A 178 0.84 -15.61 1.02
N VAL A 179 1.08 -14.68 1.93
CA VAL A 179 1.84 -14.91 3.17
C VAL A 179 1.05 -14.36 4.34
N GLN A 180 1.04 -15.07 5.44
CA GLN A 180 0.45 -14.62 6.70
C GLN A 180 1.45 -14.89 7.83
N VAL A 181 1.63 -13.93 8.73
CA VAL A 181 2.51 -14.02 9.89
C VAL A 181 1.72 -13.70 11.15
N THR A 182 1.80 -14.61 12.13
CA THR A 182 1.25 -14.44 13.47
C THR A 182 2.39 -14.24 14.45
N VAL A 183 2.39 -13.10 15.14
CA VAL A 183 3.38 -12.73 16.16
C VAL A 183 2.77 -12.85 17.55
N GLU A 184 3.51 -13.41 18.47
CA GLU A 184 3.21 -13.42 19.92
C GLU A 184 3.83 -12.20 20.57
N TYR A 185 3.02 -11.46 21.34
CA TYR A 185 3.39 -10.27 22.10
C TYR A 185 3.40 -10.55 23.59
N ASP A 186 4.29 -9.89 24.32
CA ASP A 186 4.34 -9.93 25.77
C ASP A 186 3.35 -8.97 26.46
N GLU A 187 3.44 -8.85 27.79
CA GLU A 187 2.55 -8.00 28.60
C GLU A 187 2.78 -6.48 28.36
N ASP A 188 3.96 -6.12 27.84
CA ASP A 188 4.34 -4.74 27.49
C ASP A 188 4.11 -4.43 26.01
N ASP A 189 3.32 -5.27 25.30
CA ASP A 189 3.03 -5.17 23.87
C ASP A 189 4.27 -5.18 22.96
N GLN A 190 5.36 -5.87 23.41
CA GLN A 190 6.54 -6.05 22.59
C GLN A 190 6.51 -7.39 21.85
N PRO A 191 6.92 -7.43 20.58
CA PRO A 191 7.03 -8.66 19.81
C PRO A 191 8.04 -9.63 20.49
N ARG A 192 7.62 -10.85 20.72
CA ARG A 192 8.44 -11.86 21.42
C ARG A 192 8.93 -12.97 20.51
N ARG A 193 8.04 -13.55 19.72
CA ARG A 193 8.32 -14.66 18.81
C ARG A 193 7.27 -14.74 17.69
N ILE A 194 7.58 -15.48 16.68
CA ILE A 194 6.61 -15.84 15.63
C ILE A 194 5.93 -17.15 16.04
N ASP A 195 4.62 -17.11 16.20
CA ASP A 195 3.82 -18.30 16.47
C ASP A 195 3.57 -19.12 15.20
N THR A 196 3.21 -18.45 14.11
CA THR A 196 2.80 -19.13 12.87
C THR A 196 3.20 -18.35 11.62
N ILE A 197 3.71 -19.06 10.62
CA ILE A 197 3.89 -18.55 9.26
C ILE A 197 3.10 -19.44 8.31
N VAL A 198 2.22 -18.82 7.49
CA VAL A 198 1.49 -19.48 6.40
C VAL A 198 2.00 -18.94 5.07
N VAL A 199 2.34 -19.82 4.14
CA VAL A 199 2.71 -19.47 2.78
C VAL A 199 1.88 -20.30 1.82
N SER A 200 1.12 -19.65 0.95
CA SER A 200 0.44 -20.29 -0.19
C SER A 200 1.05 -19.74 -1.46
N THR A 201 1.65 -20.58 -2.26
CA THR A 201 2.34 -20.18 -3.49
C THR A 201 1.92 -21.04 -4.67
N GLN A 202 1.60 -20.41 -5.78
CA GLN A 202 1.33 -21.05 -7.05
C GLN A 202 2.62 -21.68 -7.60
N HIS A 203 2.50 -22.90 -8.16
CA HIS A 203 3.64 -23.69 -8.62
C HIS A 203 3.35 -24.49 -9.89
N ALA A 204 4.39 -25.01 -10.51
CA ALA A 204 4.28 -25.95 -11.63
C ALA A 204 3.63 -27.28 -11.19
N GLU A 205 3.02 -27.98 -12.15
CA GLU A 205 2.25 -29.19 -11.88
C GLU A 205 3.10 -30.38 -11.44
N ASP A 206 4.35 -30.41 -11.88
CA ASP A 206 5.31 -31.51 -11.77
C ASP A 206 6.23 -31.46 -10.55
N VAL A 207 5.89 -30.62 -9.54
CA VAL A 207 6.68 -30.45 -8.30
C VAL A 207 5.96 -31.06 -7.12
N GLU A 208 6.67 -31.85 -6.34
CA GLU A 208 6.17 -32.47 -5.11
C GLU A 208 6.02 -31.47 -3.97
N LEU A 209 4.92 -31.57 -3.21
CA LEU A 209 4.63 -30.65 -2.10
C LEU A 209 5.73 -30.64 -1.02
N ALA A 210 6.32 -31.79 -0.73
CA ALA A 210 7.43 -31.90 0.23
C ALA A 210 8.68 -31.11 -0.22
N GLN A 211 8.93 -31.05 -1.53
CA GLN A 211 10.00 -30.22 -2.09
C GLN A 211 9.68 -28.74 -1.93
N ILE A 212 8.44 -28.32 -2.26
CA ILE A 212 7.98 -26.92 -2.07
C ILE A 212 8.13 -26.51 -0.60
N GLU A 213 7.68 -27.33 0.34
CA GLU A 213 7.79 -27.05 1.76
C GLU A 213 9.24 -26.82 2.20
N LYS A 214 10.14 -27.70 1.80
CA LYS A 214 11.58 -27.60 2.10
C LYS A 214 12.19 -26.34 1.51
N ASP A 215 11.90 -26.05 0.25
CA ASP A 215 12.51 -24.94 -0.49
C ASP A 215 11.99 -23.58 0.02
N ILE A 216 10.70 -23.47 0.30
CA ILE A 216 10.13 -22.22 0.88
C ILE A 216 10.75 -21.94 2.25
N LYS A 217 10.93 -22.95 3.12
CA LYS A 217 11.64 -22.75 4.40
C LYS A 217 13.08 -22.29 4.15
N THR A 218 13.80 -22.93 3.24
CA THR A 218 15.23 -22.69 3.00
C THR A 218 15.52 -21.38 2.30
N HIS A 219 14.74 -21.03 1.27
CA HIS A 219 15.04 -19.90 0.38
C HIS A 219 14.19 -18.65 0.63
N VAL A 220 13.04 -18.82 1.32
CA VAL A 220 12.13 -17.69 1.60
C VAL A 220 12.10 -17.37 3.08
N ILE A 221 11.76 -18.32 3.99
CA ILE A 221 11.52 -18.02 5.39
C ILE A 221 12.82 -17.74 6.15
N TYR A 222 13.74 -18.70 6.18
CA TYR A 222 14.96 -18.58 6.98
C TYR A 222 15.91 -17.45 6.58
N PRO A 223 16.01 -17.04 5.31
CA PRO A 223 16.81 -15.86 4.95
C PRO A 223 16.15 -14.52 5.28
N THR A 224 14.81 -14.50 5.50
CA THR A 224 14.04 -13.26 5.68
C THR A 224 13.74 -12.97 7.13
N VAL A 225 13.50 -14.02 7.94
CA VAL A 225 13.08 -13.89 9.33
C VAL A 225 14.30 -14.02 10.26
N ASP A 226 14.40 -13.11 11.22
CA ASP A 226 15.42 -13.23 12.28
C ASP A 226 15.22 -14.54 13.04
N LYS A 227 16.29 -15.32 13.13
CA LYS A 227 16.30 -16.63 13.85
C LYS A 227 15.93 -16.50 15.32
N ALA A 228 16.18 -15.34 15.93
CA ALA A 228 15.81 -15.08 17.32
C ALA A 228 14.29 -15.07 17.55
N LEU A 229 13.51 -14.83 16.50
CA LEU A 229 12.04 -14.84 16.54
C LEU A 229 11.44 -16.23 16.26
N LEU A 230 12.25 -17.22 15.90
CA LEU A 230 11.82 -18.59 15.60
C LEU A 230 12.26 -19.55 16.70
N ASP A 231 11.39 -20.46 17.07
CA ASP A 231 11.68 -21.53 18.04
C ASP A 231 11.04 -22.87 17.62
N GLU A 232 11.14 -23.88 18.49
CA GLU A 232 10.61 -25.22 18.25
C GLU A 232 9.08 -25.26 18.22
N GLU A 233 8.40 -24.28 18.80
CA GLU A 233 6.93 -24.17 18.80
C GLU A 233 6.40 -23.39 17.57
N THR A 234 7.26 -22.76 16.76
CA THR A 234 6.87 -22.02 15.56
C THR A 234 6.27 -22.96 14.52
N LYS A 235 5.05 -22.67 14.10
CA LYS A 235 4.29 -23.48 13.13
C LYS A 235 4.48 -22.94 11.71
N PHE A 236 4.69 -23.85 10.78
CA PHE A 236 4.82 -23.55 9.35
C PHE A 236 3.72 -24.29 8.56
N TYR A 237 2.89 -23.53 7.85
CA TYR A 237 1.89 -24.07 6.93
C TYR A 237 2.22 -23.61 5.52
N ILE A 238 2.76 -24.51 4.71
CA ILE A 238 3.16 -24.22 3.33
C ILE A 238 2.26 -25.03 2.39
N ASN A 239 1.50 -24.33 1.54
CA ASN A 239 0.46 -24.90 0.69
C ASN A 239 -0.45 -25.89 1.47
N PRO A 240 -1.06 -25.51 2.60
CA PRO A 240 -1.79 -26.44 3.47
C PRO A 240 -3.01 -27.08 2.80
N THR A 241 -3.53 -26.48 1.73
CA THR A 241 -4.60 -27.07 0.91
C THR A 241 -4.09 -28.07 -0.12
N GLY A 242 -2.77 -28.23 -0.24
CA GLY A 242 -2.12 -29.12 -1.21
C GLY A 242 -1.76 -28.39 -2.50
N ARG A 243 -2.19 -28.91 -3.63
CA ARG A 243 -1.84 -28.42 -4.99
C ARG A 243 -2.40 -27.01 -5.24
N PHE A 244 -1.52 -26.10 -5.70
CA PHE A 244 -1.87 -24.74 -6.11
C PHE A 244 -1.25 -24.43 -7.48
N VAL A 245 -1.80 -25.03 -8.53
CA VAL A 245 -1.34 -24.87 -9.92
C VAL A 245 -2.17 -23.84 -10.66
N ILE A 246 -3.50 -23.85 -10.48
CA ILE A 246 -4.39 -22.81 -11.01
C ILE A 246 -4.43 -21.66 -10.04
N GLY A 247 -3.99 -20.49 -10.46
CA GLY A 247 -3.93 -19.26 -9.66
C GLY A 247 -3.91 -18.03 -10.56
N GLY A 248 -3.66 -16.86 -9.94
CA GLY A 248 -3.75 -15.60 -10.65
C GLY A 248 -5.16 -15.31 -11.16
N PRO A 249 -5.33 -14.46 -12.19
CA PRO A 249 -6.65 -14.10 -12.73
C PRO A 249 -7.46 -15.27 -13.30
N GLN A 250 -6.84 -16.43 -13.54
CA GLN A 250 -7.55 -17.65 -13.90
C GLN A 250 -8.25 -18.29 -12.68
N GLY A 251 -7.64 -18.17 -11.51
CA GLY A 251 -8.18 -18.75 -10.28
C GLY A 251 -9.23 -17.86 -9.61
N ASP A 252 -9.01 -16.55 -9.62
CA ASP A 252 -9.89 -15.56 -9.01
C ASP A 252 -9.78 -14.21 -9.73
N ALA A 253 -10.88 -13.46 -9.78
CA ALA A 253 -10.88 -12.11 -10.34
C ALA A 253 -10.21 -11.12 -9.39
N GLY A 254 -9.53 -10.11 -9.97
CA GLY A 254 -8.94 -9.01 -9.22
C GLY A 254 -9.54 -7.66 -9.56
N LEU A 255 -9.49 -6.75 -8.61
CA LEU A 255 -9.98 -5.39 -8.75
C LEU A 255 -9.07 -4.43 -7.97
N THR A 256 -8.82 -3.25 -8.54
CA THR A 256 -8.10 -2.15 -7.87
C THR A 256 -8.73 -1.81 -6.53
N GLY A 257 -7.92 -1.67 -5.48
CA GLY A 257 -8.38 -1.22 -4.16
C GLY A 257 -9.04 -2.29 -3.29
N ARG A 258 -8.85 -3.58 -3.58
CA ARG A 258 -9.37 -4.68 -2.74
C ARG A 258 -8.37 -5.24 -1.75
N LYS A 259 -7.18 -4.65 -1.63
CA LYS A 259 -6.13 -5.06 -0.68
C LYS A 259 -5.70 -3.90 0.23
N ILE A 260 -6.65 -3.02 0.60
CA ILE A 260 -6.38 -1.79 1.35
C ILE A 260 -5.73 -2.01 2.72
N ILE A 261 -5.99 -3.13 3.37
CA ILE A 261 -5.39 -3.48 4.66
C ILE A 261 -3.96 -4.00 4.47
N VAL A 262 -3.71 -4.78 3.41
CA VAL A 262 -2.35 -5.18 2.98
C VAL A 262 -1.53 -3.95 2.59
N ASP A 263 -2.13 -2.99 1.90
CA ASP A 263 -1.47 -1.76 1.46
C ASP A 263 -1.03 -0.86 2.61
N THR A 264 -1.63 -1.00 3.79
CA THR A 264 -1.43 -0.13 4.94
C THR A 264 -0.73 -0.85 6.10
N TYR A 265 -1.47 -1.19 7.15
CA TYR A 265 -0.86 -1.65 8.42
C TYR A 265 -1.26 -3.07 8.81
N GLY A 266 -1.82 -3.88 7.89
CA GLY A 266 -2.15 -5.28 8.14
C GLY A 266 -3.19 -5.51 9.23
N GLY A 267 -4.08 -4.53 9.45
CA GLY A 267 -5.10 -4.58 10.49
C GLY A 267 -4.67 -4.04 11.86
N TYR A 268 -3.42 -3.60 12.00
CA TYR A 268 -2.90 -3.08 13.28
C TYR A 268 -3.45 -1.69 13.60
N ALA A 269 -3.71 -0.87 12.59
CA ALA A 269 -4.33 0.44 12.71
C ALA A 269 -5.71 0.47 12.06
N ARG A 270 -6.50 1.48 12.37
CA ARG A 270 -7.76 1.77 11.69
C ARG A 270 -7.53 2.11 10.22
N HIS A 271 -8.58 2.04 9.42
CA HIS A 271 -8.57 2.41 8.01
C HIS A 271 -9.81 3.24 7.67
N GLY A 272 -9.64 4.26 6.83
CA GLY A 272 -10.75 5.12 6.41
C GLY A 272 -11.63 4.54 5.31
N GLY A 273 -11.17 3.48 4.63
CA GLY A 273 -11.89 2.78 3.56
C GLY A 273 -11.45 3.16 2.15
N GLY A 274 -10.76 4.30 1.95
CA GLY A 274 -10.28 4.74 0.63
C GLY A 274 -9.07 3.91 0.14
N CYS A 275 -9.11 3.49 -1.12
CA CYS A 275 -7.95 2.85 -1.77
C CYS A 275 -6.98 3.90 -2.33
N PHE A 276 -5.73 3.48 -2.61
CA PHE A 276 -4.67 4.34 -3.09
C PHE A 276 -4.46 4.23 -4.61
N SER A 277 -4.23 3.01 -5.10
CA SER A 277 -3.84 2.77 -6.48
C SER A 277 -4.83 3.33 -7.49
N GLY A 278 -4.31 3.89 -8.58
CA GLY A 278 -5.09 4.51 -9.65
C GLY A 278 -5.55 5.93 -9.40
N LYS A 279 -5.30 6.49 -8.20
CA LYS A 279 -5.69 7.85 -7.82
C LYS A 279 -4.50 8.80 -7.90
N ASP A 280 -4.66 9.94 -8.61
CA ASP A 280 -3.71 11.05 -8.57
C ASP A 280 -3.68 11.74 -7.19
N PRO A 281 -2.62 12.51 -6.85
CA PRO A 281 -2.44 13.03 -5.50
C PRO A 281 -3.47 14.09 -5.05
N THR A 282 -4.35 14.57 -5.90
CA THR A 282 -5.46 15.45 -5.48
C THR A 282 -6.53 14.71 -4.71
N LYS A 283 -6.58 13.38 -4.82
CA LYS A 283 -7.47 12.53 -4.05
C LYS A 283 -6.88 12.33 -2.64
N VAL A 284 -7.55 12.92 -1.65
CA VAL A 284 -7.12 12.89 -0.23
C VAL A 284 -7.07 11.48 0.36
N ASP A 285 -7.84 10.54 -0.16
CA ASP A 285 -7.74 9.11 0.19
C ASP A 285 -6.29 8.62 0.12
N ARG A 286 -5.55 9.06 -0.89
CA ARG A 286 -4.14 8.72 -1.07
C ARG A 286 -3.21 9.72 -0.39
N SER A 287 -3.26 10.98 -0.76
CA SER A 287 -2.31 11.99 -0.30
C SER A 287 -2.37 12.23 1.20
N ALA A 288 -3.57 12.32 1.78
CA ALA A 288 -3.71 12.54 3.22
C ALA A 288 -3.38 11.29 4.05
N ALA A 289 -3.58 10.07 3.53
CA ALA A 289 -3.10 8.85 4.17
C ALA A 289 -1.56 8.82 4.23
N TYR A 290 -0.88 9.25 3.17
CA TYR A 290 0.58 9.39 3.15
C TYR A 290 1.06 10.47 4.12
N ALA A 291 0.37 11.63 4.17
CA ALA A 291 0.68 12.69 5.14
C ALA A 291 0.46 12.23 6.59
N ALA A 292 -0.62 11.50 6.86
CA ALA A 292 -0.89 10.93 8.18
C ALA A 292 0.20 9.94 8.61
N ARG A 293 0.69 9.09 7.68
CA ARG A 293 1.85 8.22 7.93
C ARG A 293 3.11 9.03 8.25
N TYR A 294 3.39 10.06 7.47
CA TYR A 294 4.55 10.93 7.66
C TYR A 294 4.52 11.60 9.04
N VAL A 295 3.37 12.10 9.48
CA VAL A 295 3.18 12.68 10.82
C VAL A 295 3.40 11.62 11.90
N ALA A 296 2.71 10.48 11.84
CA ALA A 296 2.81 9.43 12.84
C ALA A 296 4.25 8.91 12.99
N LYS A 297 4.93 8.70 11.86
CA LYS A 297 6.32 8.22 11.85
C LYS A 297 7.28 9.20 12.49
N ASN A 298 7.16 10.51 12.22
CA ASN A 298 8.02 11.52 12.82
C ASN A 298 7.76 11.67 14.32
N ILE A 299 6.51 11.54 14.80
CA ILE A 299 6.19 11.55 16.23
C ILE A 299 6.88 10.39 16.97
N VAL A 300 6.80 9.17 16.43
CA VAL A 300 7.43 8.00 17.05
C VAL A 300 8.96 8.10 16.96
N ALA A 301 9.49 8.48 15.82
CA ALA A 301 10.94 8.65 15.62
C ALA A 301 11.53 9.77 16.49
N ALA A 302 10.77 10.82 16.80
CA ALA A 302 11.16 11.85 17.79
C ALA A 302 11.16 11.32 19.23
N GLY A 303 10.72 10.05 19.44
CA GLY A 303 10.63 9.43 20.75
C GLY A 303 9.54 10.02 21.63
N LEU A 304 8.54 10.71 21.06
CA LEU A 304 7.42 11.32 21.78
C LEU A 304 6.35 10.31 22.18
N ALA A 305 6.28 9.17 21.48
CA ALA A 305 5.44 8.02 21.80
C ALA A 305 6.09 6.75 21.26
N LYS A 306 5.72 5.57 21.79
CA LYS A 306 6.10 4.28 21.18
C LYS A 306 5.18 3.87 20.04
N GLN A 307 3.92 4.28 20.12
CA GLN A 307 2.89 4.04 19.12
C GLN A 307 2.14 5.35 18.85
N CYS A 308 1.78 5.58 17.60
CA CYS A 308 1.03 6.78 17.23
C CYS A 308 0.09 6.47 16.07
N GLU A 309 -1.21 6.71 16.27
CA GLU A 309 -2.21 6.72 15.21
C GLU A 309 -2.67 8.17 15.00
N VAL A 310 -2.68 8.60 13.74
CA VAL A 310 -3.14 9.93 13.32
C VAL A 310 -4.35 9.77 12.42
N GLN A 311 -5.46 10.44 12.75
CA GLN A 311 -6.61 10.57 11.87
C GLN A 311 -6.67 11.98 11.29
N LEU A 312 -6.85 12.06 9.98
CA LEU A 312 -7.21 13.28 9.26
C LEU A 312 -8.58 13.11 8.63
N ALA A 313 -9.41 14.16 8.65
CA ALA A 313 -10.71 14.14 7.98
C ALA A 313 -10.91 15.41 7.15
N TYR A 314 -11.55 15.28 6.00
CA TYR A 314 -11.83 16.37 5.07
C TYR A 314 -13.30 16.40 4.66
N ALA A 315 -13.76 17.60 4.27
CA ALA A 315 -15.01 17.79 3.57
C ALA A 315 -14.73 18.16 2.12
N ILE A 316 -15.53 17.66 1.19
CA ILE A 316 -15.37 17.98 -0.25
C ILE A 316 -15.34 19.50 -0.49
N GLY A 317 -14.38 19.95 -1.27
CA GLY A 317 -14.23 21.37 -1.62
C GLY A 317 -13.74 22.27 -0.48
N VAL A 318 -13.32 21.73 0.66
CA VAL A 318 -12.72 22.48 1.78
C VAL A 318 -11.24 22.15 1.86
N ALA A 319 -10.38 23.17 2.01
CA ALA A 319 -8.92 22.97 2.05
C ALA A 319 -8.46 22.51 3.45
N GLU A 320 -8.92 23.15 4.51
CA GLU A 320 -8.51 22.79 5.85
C GLU A 320 -9.11 21.45 6.30
N PRO A 321 -8.31 20.56 6.95
CA PRO A 321 -8.87 19.37 7.54
C PRO A 321 -9.91 19.70 8.62
N VAL A 322 -11.10 19.12 8.51
CA VAL A 322 -12.19 19.33 9.50
C VAL A 322 -11.85 18.76 10.86
N SER A 323 -10.96 17.75 10.91
CA SER A 323 -10.42 17.25 12.18
C SER A 323 -9.02 16.65 12.02
N ILE A 324 -8.22 16.80 13.08
CA ILE A 324 -6.95 16.11 13.31
C ILE A 324 -7.05 15.46 14.67
N SER A 325 -6.92 14.13 14.73
CA SER A 325 -6.93 13.36 15.98
C SER A 325 -5.66 12.52 16.08
N ILE A 326 -5.09 12.46 17.27
CA ILE A 326 -3.90 11.65 17.56
C ILE A 326 -4.23 10.75 18.75
N ASN A 327 -3.83 9.48 18.65
CA ASN A 327 -3.90 8.51 19.74
C ASN A 327 -2.52 7.87 19.90
N THR A 328 -1.96 8.00 21.09
CA THR A 328 -0.63 7.44 21.43
C THR A 328 -0.73 6.13 22.23
N PHE A 329 -1.93 5.59 22.43
CA PHE A 329 -2.17 4.33 23.15
C PHE A 329 -1.51 4.31 24.54
N ASP A 330 -1.64 5.42 25.26
CA ASP A 330 -1.03 5.63 26.58
C ASP A 330 0.51 5.58 26.61
N THR A 331 1.19 5.57 25.45
CA THR A 331 2.66 5.56 25.36
C THR A 331 3.27 6.96 25.19
N GLY A 332 2.44 7.99 25.10
CA GLY A 332 2.87 9.38 24.88
C GLY A 332 3.65 9.98 26.05
N LYS A 333 4.77 10.66 25.73
CA LYS A 333 5.53 11.45 26.72
C LYS A 333 4.97 12.85 26.95
N VAL A 334 4.12 13.30 26.02
CA VAL A 334 3.36 14.57 26.10
C VAL A 334 1.90 14.29 25.80
N SER A 335 1.01 15.20 26.16
CA SER A 335 -0.43 15.00 25.89
C SER A 335 -0.73 15.05 24.39
N GLU A 336 -1.73 14.31 23.97
CA GLU A 336 -2.20 14.28 22.58
C GLU A 336 -2.60 15.68 22.08
N ALA A 337 -3.17 16.53 22.94
CA ALA A 337 -3.47 17.93 22.61
C ALA A 337 -2.22 18.70 22.19
N ARG A 338 -1.10 18.54 22.90
CA ARG A 338 0.19 19.13 22.53
C ARG A 338 0.75 18.59 21.23
N LEU A 339 0.57 17.29 20.96
CA LEU A 339 0.97 16.70 19.68
C LEU A 339 0.15 17.30 18.53
N VAL A 340 -1.17 17.46 18.70
CA VAL A 340 -2.03 18.12 17.70
C VAL A 340 -1.59 19.55 17.42
N GLU A 341 -1.25 20.33 18.46
CA GLU A 341 -0.72 21.69 18.31
C GLU A 341 0.60 21.72 17.52
N ALA A 342 1.53 20.81 17.85
CA ALA A 342 2.80 20.67 17.14
C ALA A 342 2.60 20.26 15.67
N VAL A 343 1.68 19.32 15.42
CA VAL A 343 1.34 18.90 14.06
C VAL A 343 0.79 20.08 13.25
N ARG A 344 -0.19 20.83 13.77
CA ARG A 344 -0.73 22.02 13.10
C ARG A 344 0.32 23.09 12.81
N LYS A 345 1.36 23.18 13.64
CA LYS A 345 2.44 24.17 13.48
C LYS A 345 3.48 23.77 12.44
N HIS A 346 3.79 22.46 12.31
CA HIS A 346 4.94 21.97 11.56
C HIS A 346 4.59 21.19 10.30
N PHE A 347 3.31 20.82 10.12
CA PHE A 347 2.81 20.12 8.94
C PHE A 347 1.62 20.90 8.36
N ASP A 348 1.74 21.32 7.13
CA ASP A 348 0.60 21.85 6.40
C ASP A 348 -0.18 20.69 5.78
N LEU A 349 -1.39 20.48 6.27
CA LEU A 349 -2.23 19.32 5.93
C LEU A 349 -3.36 19.69 4.94
N ARG A 350 -3.31 20.86 4.31
CA ARG A 350 -4.17 21.18 3.18
C ARG A 350 -3.78 20.35 1.96
N PRO A 351 -4.71 19.92 1.10
CA PRO A 351 -4.40 19.01 -0.02
C PRO A 351 -3.26 19.49 -0.92
N ALA A 352 -3.26 20.76 -1.32
CA ALA A 352 -2.20 21.33 -2.17
C ALA A 352 -0.83 21.32 -1.48
N ASP A 353 -0.79 21.61 -0.18
CA ASP A 353 0.46 21.66 0.59
C ASP A 353 1.00 20.26 0.90
N ILE A 354 0.14 19.27 1.10
CA ILE A 354 0.56 17.85 1.17
C ILE A 354 1.25 17.44 -0.12
N ILE A 355 0.67 17.75 -1.28
CA ILE A 355 1.23 17.44 -2.59
C ILE A 355 2.62 18.07 -2.74
N LYS A 356 2.78 19.33 -2.34
CA LYS A 356 4.04 20.05 -2.38
C LYS A 356 5.06 19.51 -1.37
N MET A 357 4.64 19.33 -0.11
CA MET A 357 5.50 18.85 0.99
C MET A 357 6.08 17.45 0.71
N LEU A 358 5.29 16.58 0.12
CA LEU A 358 5.67 15.20 -0.18
C LEU A 358 6.07 14.97 -1.65
N ASP A 359 6.13 16.03 -2.47
CA ASP A 359 6.49 15.98 -3.91
C ASP A 359 5.70 14.89 -4.68
N LEU A 360 4.39 14.88 -4.51
CA LEU A 360 3.51 13.80 -5.00
C LEU A 360 3.18 13.87 -6.49
N LYS A 361 3.66 14.87 -7.23
CA LYS A 361 3.45 14.96 -8.69
C LYS A 361 4.44 14.11 -9.49
N GLN A 362 5.35 13.42 -8.83
CA GLN A 362 6.32 12.51 -9.45
C GLN A 362 5.70 11.16 -9.79
N PRO A 363 6.17 10.46 -10.84
CA PRO A 363 5.73 9.12 -11.20
C PRO A 363 6.35 8.05 -10.28
N ILE A 364 5.88 7.97 -9.02
CA ILE A 364 6.42 7.13 -7.96
C ILE A 364 5.45 6.05 -7.46
N TYR A 365 4.32 5.87 -8.13
CA TYR A 365 3.18 5.13 -7.59
C TYR A 365 3.21 3.63 -7.91
N LYS A 366 3.58 3.21 -9.14
CA LYS A 366 3.67 1.78 -9.51
C LYS A 366 4.52 0.98 -8.53
N GLN A 367 5.63 1.55 -8.06
CA GLN A 367 6.53 0.87 -7.12
C GLN A 367 5.91 0.63 -5.73
N THR A 368 4.82 1.32 -5.38
CA THR A 368 4.11 1.15 -4.09
C THR A 368 2.94 0.16 -4.19
N ALA A 369 2.52 -0.18 -5.39
CA ALA A 369 1.31 -0.96 -5.63
C ALA A 369 1.42 -2.46 -5.23
N ALA A 370 2.60 -2.92 -4.81
CA ALA A 370 2.81 -4.24 -4.22
C ALA A 370 3.75 -4.13 -3.02
N TYR A 371 3.59 -5.03 -2.04
CA TYR A 371 4.43 -5.12 -0.82
C TYR A 371 4.29 -3.93 0.14
N GLY A 372 3.13 -3.25 0.13
CA GLY A 372 2.77 -2.16 1.01
C GLY A 372 3.24 -0.78 0.57
N HIS A 373 2.51 0.24 0.98
CA HIS A 373 2.81 1.65 0.71
C HIS A 373 3.68 2.28 1.80
N PHE A 374 3.85 1.62 2.95
CA PHE A 374 4.55 2.14 4.13
C PHE A 374 5.67 1.20 4.58
N GLY A 375 6.69 1.79 5.22
CA GLY A 375 7.81 1.04 5.79
C GLY A 375 8.74 0.39 4.75
N ARG A 376 8.73 0.86 3.51
CA ARG A 376 9.58 0.35 2.43
C ARG A 376 11.03 0.82 2.61
N THR A 377 11.97 -0.09 2.37
CA THR A 377 13.42 0.18 2.42
C THR A 377 14.10 0.02 1.07
N ASP A 378 13.42 -0.57 0.12
CA ASP A 378 13.90 -0.84 -1.23
C ASP A 378 13.59 0.30 -2.22
N VAL A 379 12.72 1.24 -1.84
CA VAL A 379 12.35 2.42 -2.62
C VAL A 379 12.36 3.67 -1.74
N LEU A 380 12.67 4.82 -2.34
CA LEU A 380 12.65 6.10 -1.64
C LEU A 380 11.27 6.74 -1.74
N LEU A 381 10.57 6.80 -0.62
CA LEU A 381 9.21 7.37 -0.54
C LEU A 381 9.22 8.64 0.31
N PRO A 382 8.68 9.77 -0.20
CA PRO A 382 8.73 11.06 0.51
C PRO A 382 8.07 11.04 1.89
N TRP A 383 6.99 10.28 2.08
CA TRP A 383 6.28 10.14 3.34
C TRP A 383 6.98 9.26 4.39
N GLU A 384 8.12 8.68 4.03
CA GLU A 384 8.95 7.91 4.97
C GLU A 384 10.13 8.73 5.54
N LYS A 385 10.28 10.02 5.17
CA LYS A 385 11.33 10.92 5.67
C LYS A 385 11.17 11.20 7.16
N LEU A 386 12.30 11.42 7.84
CA LEU A 386 12.40 11.75 9.28
C LEU A 386 12.91 13.17 9.52
N ASP A 387 12.63 14.09 8.61
CA ASP A 387 13.13 15.47 8.61
C ASP A 387 12.39 16.41 9.56
N LYS A 388 11.30 15.94 10.19
CA LYS A 388 10.54 16.69 11.19
C LYS A 388 10.85 16.32 12.65
N VAL A 389 11.69 15.30 12.88
CA VAL A 389 12.02 14.78 14.23
C VAL A 389 12.57 15.88 15.17
N ASN A 390 13.38 16.80 14.66
CA ASN A 390 14.03 17.84 15.49
C ASN A 390 13.14 19.07 15.75
N VAL A 391 11.96 19.17 15.16
CA VAL A 391 11.06 20.32 15.32
C VAL A 391 9.78 20.00 16.08
N LEU A 392 9.54 18.69 16.31
CA LEU A 392 8.48 18.17 17.16
C LEU A 392 8.93 18.14 18.61
#